data_7a30830c761e630fb91f70b3af31e83d
#
_entry.id   7a30830c761e630fb91f70b3af31e83d
#
_cell.length_a   1.000
_cell.length_b   1.000
_cell.length_c   1.000
_cell.angle_alpha   90.00
_cell.angle_beta   90.00
_cell.angle_gamma   90.00
#
_symmetry.space_group_name_H-M   'P 1'
#
loop_
_entity.id
_entity.type
_entity.pdbx_description
1 polymer ?
#
loop_
_entity_poly.entity_id
_entity_poly.type
_entity_poly.pdbx_seq_one_letter_code
_entity_poly.pdbx_strand_id
1 'polypeptide(L)'
;MGFCAASAVAALHFRCWCLLYRHIGLFSSLSSPKRDLGDRKLEPPHYPVLSVASVLLSKSKQWMSLSDALCRVGRASCAAIGSRIWALLAGRGTGSAAAEMSYGSSSIASGAKTSSRTFDFGRTHVVRPKGRHLATVVWLHGLGDNGASWSQLLETLPLPNIKWICPTAPTRPVAIFGGFPSTSWFDVTDLSEDGPDDVEGLDASAAHVANLLSTEPADIKLGVGGFSMGAATALYSATSCAHGTYGNGKPYPVNLSSVVGLSGWLPCARSLKNKLEGSQDAARRASSLPILLCHGKGDEVVLYKHGERSAQVLKSNRFDNVTFKTYNGLGHYTVPGEMDDVCKFLTATLGLDGSHS
;
A
#
# COMPACT_ATOMS: atom_id res chain seq x y z
N MET A 1 4.84 -22.66 -19.86
CA MET A 1 5.73 -21.55 -20.28
C MET A 1 4.98 -20.28 -20.73
N GLY A 2 3.68 -20.18 -20.56
CA GLY A 2 2.88 -18.99 -20.90
C GLY A 2 2.71 -17.96 -19.77
N PHE A 3 2.98 -18.31 -18.54
CA PHE A 3 2.75 -17.46 -17.35
C PHE A 3 3.83 -16.39 -17.10
N CYS A 4 5.06 -16.59 -17.56
CA CYS A 4 6.16 -15.65 -17.30
C CYS A 4 6.08 -14.34 -18.10
N ALA A 5 5.45 -14.35 -19.27
CA ALA A 5 5.36 -13.16 -20.13
C ALA A 5 4.27 -12.18 -19.67
N ALA A 6 3.18 -12.68 -19.08
CA ALA A 6 2.07 -11.86 -18.59
C ALA A 6 2.48 -11.05 -17.34
N SER A 7 3.27 -11.64 -16.43
CA SER A 7 3.77 -10.96 -15.23
C SER A 7 4.75 -9.83 -15.53
N ALA A 8 5.63 -10.01 -16.54
CA ALA A 8 6.57 -8.96 -16.94
C ALA A 8 5.87 -7.76 -17.61
N VAL A 9 4.80 -8.01 -18.35
CA VAL A 9 3.98 -6.97 -18.99
C VAL A 9 3.16 -6.21 -17.94
N ALA A 10 2.61 -6.87 -16.93
CA ALA A 10 1.90 -6.23 -15.83
C ALA A 10 2.84 -5.34 -14.98
N ALA A 11 4.07 -5.81 -14.70
CA ALA A 11 5.08 -5.03 -13.98
C ALA A 11 5.56 -3.80 -14.78
N LEU A 12 5.64 -3.91 -16.11
CA LEU A 12 5.99 -2.78 -16.98
C LEU A 12 4.85 -1.77 -17.08
N HIS A 13 3.59 -2.22 -17.16
CA HIS A 13 2.41 -1.36 -17.13
C HIS A 13 2.28 -0.60 -15.81
N PHE A 14 2.54 -1.26 -14.68
CA PHE A 14 2.50 -0.62 -13.37
C PHE A 14 3.60 0.45 -13.22
N ARG A 15 4.84 0.20 -13.70
CA ARG A 15 5.92 1.20 -13.71
C ARG A 15 5.64 2.37 -14.65
N CYS A 16 5.12 2.13 -15.84
CA CYS A 16 4.68 3.20 -16.74
C CYS A 16 3.55 4.02 -16.12
N TRP A 17 2.64 3.39 -15.39
CA TRP A 17 1.52 4.05 -14.74
C TRP A 17 1.99 4.92 -13.56
N CYS A 18 2.91 4.46 -12.73
CA CYS A 18 3.54 5.27 -11.68
C CYS A 18 4.35 6.46 -12.23
N LEU A 19 5.02 6.30 -13.38
CA LEU A 19 5.74 7.39 -14.06
C LEU A 19 4.80 8.41 -14.71
N LEU A 20 3.67 7.98 -15.28
CA LEU A 20 2.65 8.88 -15.81
C LEU A 20 2.00 9.72 -14.70
N TYR A 21 1.75 9.12 -13.54
CA TYR A 21 1.20 9.80 -12.38
C TYR A 21 2.13 10.91 -11.85
N ARG A 22 3.43 10.68 -11.91
CA ARG A 22 4.45 11.67 -11.54
C ARG A 22 4.44 12.92 -12.44
N HIS A 23 4.03 12.79 -13.71
CA HIS A 23 3.95 13.92 -14.65
C HIS A 23 2.60 14.64 -14.66
N ILE A 24 1.51 13.98 -14.31
CA ILE A 24 0.17 14.60 -14.27
C ILE A 24 0.01 15.47 -13.01
N GLY A 25 0.62 15.09 -11.88
CA GLY A 25 0.62 15.89 -10.64
C GLY A 25 1.36 17.23 -10.73
N LEU A 26 2.24 17.41 -11.72
CA LEU A 26 3.02 18.64 -11.92
C LEU A 26 2.28 19.71 -12.73
N PHE A 27 1.12 19.39 -13.34
CA PHE A 27 0.40 20.35 -14.20
C PHE A 27 -0.79 21.05 -13.52
N SER A 28 -1.15 20.70 -12.28
CA SER A 28 -2.28 21.33 -11.56
C SER A 28 -1.91 22.55 -10.71
N SER A 29 -0.64 23.01 -10.74
CA SER A 29 -0.20 24.15 -9.90
C SER A 29 -0.07 25.49 -10.63
N LEU A 30 -0.62 25.63 -11.83
CA LEU A 30 -0.62 26.91 -12.55
C LEU A 30 -2.07 27.29 -12.89
N SER A 31 -2.72 28.03 -12.00
CA SER A 31 -3.60 29.18 -12.25
C SER A 31 -4.61 29.39 -11.13
N SER A 32 -4.31 30.31 -10.22
CA SER A 32 -5.32 31.07 -9.46
C SER A 32 -5.27 32.50 -9.95
N PRO A 33 -6.33 33.05 -10.57
CA PRO A 33 -6.42 34.49 -10.76
C PRO A 33 -7.02 35.14 -9.51
N LYS A 34 -6.38 36.22 -9.04
CA LYS A 34 -6.89 37.16 -8.06
C LYS A 34 -8.22 37.75 -8.54
N ARG A 35 -9.20 37.80 -7.63
CA ARG A 35 -10.44 38.53 -7.85
C ARG A 35 -10.17 40.02 -7.71
N ASP A 36 -10.55 40.76 -8.72
CA ASP A 36 -10.85 42.19 -8.60
C ASP A 36 -12.28 42.44 -9.13
N LEU A 37 -13.03 43.25 -8.38
CA LEU A 37 -14.43 43.55 -8.61
C LEU A 37 -14.58 44.64 -9.70
N GLY A 38 -15.37 44.38 -10.71
CA GLY A 38 -15.75 45.39 -11.72
C GLY A 38 -16.67 44.83 -12.80
N ASP A 39 -17.97 45.14 -12.70
CA ASP A 39 -19.00 44.84 -13.69
C ASP A 39 -18.61 45.26 -15.10
N ARG A 40 -18.44 44.29 -16.00
CA ARG A 40 -18.70 44.44 -17.44
C ARG A 40 -18.95 43.09 -18.09
N LYS A 41 -20.11 42.94 -18.73
CA LYS A 41 -20.44 41.83 -19.64
C LYS A 41 -19.40 41.76 -20.76
N LEU A 42 -18.69 40.64 -20.85
CA LEU A 42 -17.87 40.25 -22.00
C LEU A 42 -18.13 38.79 -22.31
N GLU A 43 -18.46 38.55 -23.58
CA GLU A 43 -18.65 37.20 -24.13
C GLU A 43 -17.39 36.31 -23.96
N PRO A 44 -17.53 34.96 -23.83
CA PRO A 44 -16.39 34.08 -23.63
C PRO A 44 -15.61 33.91 -24.95
N PRO A 45 -14.28 33.97 -24.94
CA PRO A 45 -13.48 33.68 -26.11
C PRO A 45 -13.52 32.17 -26.43
N HIS A 46 -13.83 31.85 -27.67
CA HIS A 46 -13.70 30.53 -28.28
C HIS A 46 -12.21 30.08 -28.30
N TYR A 47 -11.81 29.17 -27.46
CA TYR A 47 -10.57 28.44 -27.63
C TYR A 47 -10.83 27.02 -28.17
N PRO A 48 -10.10 26.57 -29.20
CA PRO A 48 -10.33 25.25 -29.79
C PRO A 48 -9.78 24.14 -28.83
N VAL A 49 -10.70 23.45 -28.19
CA VAL A 49 -10.42 22.29 -27.29
C VAL A 49 -9.90 21.06 -28.05
N LEU A 50 -9.75 21.14 -29.37
CA LEU A 50 -9.44 19.99 -30.24
C LEU A 50 -7.92 19.64 -30.38
N SER A 51 -6.99 20.45 -29.85
CA SER A 51 -5.57 20.22 -30.15
C SER A 51 -4.82 19.34 -29.16
N VAL A 52 -5.28 19.20 -27.91
CA VAL A 52 -4.60 18.43 -26.88
C VAL A 52 -4.98 16.94 -26.94
N ALA A 53 -6.24 16.64 -27.24
CA ALA A 53 -6.71 15.27 -27.39
C ALA A 53 -6.08 14.55 -28.60
N SER A 54 -5.89 15.27 -29.73
CA SER A 54 -5.26 14.71 -30.93
C SER A 54 -3.77 14.43 -30.77
N VAL A 55 -3.05 15.24 -29.99
CA VAL A 55 -1.62 15.01 -29.67
C VAL A 55 -1.45 13.83 -28.72
N LEU A 56 -2.34 13.65 -27.74
CA LEU A 56 -2.33 12.51 -26.83
C LEU A 56 -2.70 11.20 -27.53
N LEU A 57 -3.65 11.21 -28.46
CA LEU A 57 -4.04 10.06 -29.25
C LEU A 57 -2.96 9.66 -30.28
N SER A 58 -2.23 10.61 -30.87
CA SER A 58 -1.12 10.29 -31.77
C SER A 58 0.07 9.67 -31.03
N LYS A 59 0.38 10.16 -29.83
CA LYS A 59 1.43 9.57 -28.98
C LYS A 59 1.05 8.19 -28.45
N SER A 60 -0.20 7.93 -28.07
CA SER A 60 -0.63 6.61 -27.63
C SER A 60 -0.55 5.56 -28.75
N LYS A 61 -0.91 5.91 -29.99
CA LYS A 61 -0.75 5.03 -31.16
C LYS A 61 0.72 4.73 -31.48
N GLN A 62 1.62 5.69 -31.29
CA GLN A 62 3.06 5.51 -31.51
C GLN A 62 3.68 4.60 -30.44
N TRP A 63 3.20 4.64 -29.19
CA TRP A 63 3.62 3.75 -28.10
C TRP A 63 3.09 2.33 -28.26
N MET A 64 1.86 2.14 -28.73
CA MET A 64 1.33 0.80 -29.06
C MET A 64 2.13 0.13 -30.16
N SER A 65 2.55 0.86 -31.20
CA SER A 65 3.42 0.36 -32.26
C SER A 65 4.82 -0.04 -31.76
N LEU A 66 5.38 0.69 -30.80
CA LEU A 66 6.68 0.37 -30.19
C LEU A 66 6.59 -0.89 -29.27
N SER A 67 5.51 -1.06 -28.52
CA SER A 67 5.31 -2.22 -27.68
C SER A 67 5.13 -3.50 -28.49
N ASP A 68 4.43 -3.44 -29.63
CA ASP A 68 4.29 -4.54 -30.58
C ASP A 68 5.61 -4.89 -31.29
N ALA A 69 6.45 -3.89 -31.58
CA ALA A 69 7.77 -4.10 -32.14
C ALA A 69 8.73 -4.78 -31.14
N LEU A 70 8.70 -4.36 -29.87
CA LEU A 70 9.51 -4.97 -28.80
C LEU A 70 9.03 -6.39 -28.44
N CYS A 71 7.73 -6.67 -28.53
CA CYS A 71 7.18 -8.03 -28.36
C CYS A 71 7.63 -8.98 -29.47
N ARG A 72 7.75 -8.51 -30.71
CA ARG A 72 8.25 -9.29 -31.84
C ARG A 72 9.76 -9.58 -31.74
N VAL A 73 10.54 -8.60 -31.29
CA VAL A 73 11.99 -8.78 -31.05
C VAL A 73 12.24 -9.74 -29.88
N GLY A 74 11.47 -9.65 -28.79
CA GLY A 74 11.57 -10.58 -27.66
C GLY A 74 11.26 -12.02 -28.03
N ARG A 75 10.27 -12.28 -28.91
CA ARG A 75 9.96 -13.65 -29.41
C ARG A 75 11.04 -14.23 -30.31
N ALA A 76 11.69 -13.42 -31.12
CA ALA A 76 12.79 -13.86 -31.97
C ALA A 76 14.05 -14.22 -31.17
N SER A 77 14.36 -13.48 -30.11
CA SER A 77 15.52 -13.75 -29.23
C SER A 77 15.33 -15.01 -28.37
N CYS A 78 14.12 -15.28 -27.86
CA CYS A 78 13.84 -16.49 -27.10
C CYS A 78 13.92 -17.77 -27.93
N ALA A 79 13.55 -17.74 -29.23
CA ALA A 79 13.67 -18.87 -30.11
C ALA A 79 15.13 -19.21 -30.46
N ALA A 80 16.00 -18.22 -30.56
CA ALA A 80 17.44 -18.40 -30.88
C ALA A 80 18.26 -18.89 -29.66
N ILE A 81 17.84 -18.59 -28.42
CA ILE A 81 18.53 -19.01 -27.19
C ILE A 81 18.10 -20.45 -26.81
N GLY A 82 16.84 -20.82 -27.02
CA GLY A 82 16.32 -22.16 -26.70
C GLY A 82 17.00 -23.28 -27.51
N SER A 83 17.36 -23.05 -28.77
CA SER A 83 18.02 -24.04 -29.62
C SER A 83 19.50 -24.26 -29.31
N ARG A 84 20.20 -23.31 -28.71
CA ARG A 84 21.62 -23.48 -28.33
C ARG A 84 21.83 -24.15 -26.96
N ILE A 85 20.88 -24.02 -26.04
CA ILE A 85 20.94 -24.66 -24.72
C ILE A 85 20.62 -26.16 -24.82
N TRP A 86 19.74 -26.58 -25.76
CA TRP A 86 19.42 -27.99 -25.94
C TRP A 86 20.57 -28.82 -26.55
N ALA A 87 21.42 -28.20 -27.37
CA ALA A 87 22.60 -28.84 -27.96
C ALA A 87 23.76 -29.06 -26.95
N LEU A 88 23.79 -28.31 -25.86
CA LEU A 88 24.82 -28.42 -24.80
C LEU A 88 24.48 -29.45 -23.70
N LEU A 89 23.21 -29.83 -23.58
CA LEU A 89 22.74 -30.79 -22.56
C LEU A 89 22.61 -32.25 -23.10
N ALA A 90 22.78 -32.46 -24.40
CA ALA A 90 22.64 -33.78 -25.02
C ALA A 90 23.97 -34.57 -25.21
N GLY A 91 25.08 -34.10 -24.66
CA GLY A 91 26.38 -34.75 -24.86
C GLY A 91 27.03 -35.21 -23.55
N ARG A 92 27.12 -36.51 -23.44
CA ARG A 92 28.00 -37.36 -22.62
C ARG A 92 27.38 -38.01 -21.39
N GLY A 93 27.09 -39.30 -21.60
CA GLY A 93 26.92 -40.29 -20.57
C GLY A 93 28.22 -41.05 -20.30
N THR A 94 28.12 -41.93 -19.34
CA THR A 94 28.95 -43.05 -18.90
C THR A 94 29.99 -42.80 -17.82
N GLY A 95 29.87 -43.61 -16.74
CA GLY A 95 30.91 -43.86 -15.75
C GLY A 95 30.39 -44.29 -14.40
N SER A 96 30.20 -45.58 -14.23
CA SER A 96 29.93 -46.35 -12.99
C SER A 96 31.04 -46.19 -11.98
N ALA A 97 30.71 -46.04 -10.66
CA ALA A 97 31.38 -46.72 -9.57
C ALA A 97 30.57 -46.60 -8.27
N ALA A 98 30.14 -47.74 -7.77
CA ALA A 98 29.57 -47.91 -6.42
C ALA A 98 30.69 -47.86 -5.37
N ALA A 99 30.42 -47.21 -4.26
CA ALA A 99 31.13 -47.41 -3.00
C ALA A 99 30.14 -47.23 -1.86
N GLU A 100 29.77 -48.36 -1.24
CA GLU A 100 29.12 -48.44 0.05
C GLU A 100 30.10 -47.97 1.15
N MET A 101 29.65 -47.15 2.06
CA MET A 101 30.18 -47.11 3.43
C MET A 101 29.11 -46.75 4.46
N SER A 102 29.13 -47.52 5.51
CA SER A 102 28.18 -47.71 6.58
C SER A 102 28.17 -46.61 7.66
N TYR A 103 26.97 -46.46 8.22
CA TYR A 103 26.62 -46.16 9.64
C TYR A 103 27.54 -45.30 10.51
N GLY A 104 26.99 -44.18 10.90
CA GLY A 104 27.33 -43.45 12.11
C GLY A 104 26.15 -42.60 12.57
N SER A 105 25.27 -43.19 13.43
CA SER A 105 24.21 -42.42 14.10
C SER A 105 24.86 -41.52 15.16
N SER A 106 24.85 -40.22 14.91
CA SER A 106 25.00 -39.23 15.97
C SER A 106 23.82 -38.24 15.88
N SER A 107 22.91 -38.39 16.83
CA SER A 107 21.82 -37.45 17.11
C SER A 107 22.40 -36.09 17.54
N ILE A 108 22.52 -35.20 16.59
CA ILE A 108 22.71 -33.76 16.88
C ILE A 108 21.34 -33.11 16.86
N ALA A 109 20.85 -32.76 18.05
CA ALA A 109 19.72 -31.86 18.19
C ALA A 109 20.09 -30.49 17.59
N SER A 110 19.77 -30.30 16.31
CA SER A 110 19.86 -28.99 15.68
C SER A 110 18.69 -28.14 16.17
N GLY A 111 18.91 -27.37 17.23
CA GLY A 111 18.10 -26.23 17.54
C GLY A 111 18.14 -25.27 16.32
N ALA A 112 17.12 -25.32 15.48
CA ALA A 112 16.94 -24.36 14.44
C ALA A 112 16.76 -22.99 15.12
N LYS A 113 17.84 -22.20 15.18
CA LYS A 113 17.75 -20.77 15.42
C LYS A 113 16.98 -20.21 14.24
N THR A 114 15.68 -19.92 14.41
CA THR A 114 14.91 -19.11 13.50
C THR A 114 15.59 -17.73 13.47
N SER A 115 16.41 -17.50 12.47
CA SER A 115 16.97 -16.20 12.15
C SER A 115 15.78 -15.31 11.80
N SER A 116 15.37 -14.42 12.72
CA SER A 116 14.38 -13.40 12.42
C SER A 116 14.90 -12.56 11.26
N ARG A 117 14.10 -12.43 10.19
CA ARG A 117 14.45 -11.56 9.07
C ARG A 117 14.59 -10.14 9.59
N THR A 118 15.73 -9.51 9.32
CA THR A 118 15.91 -8.07 9.58
C THR A 118 15.33 -7.31 8.40
N PHE A 119 14.42 -6.37 8.67
CA PHE A 119 13.83 -5.50 7.65
C PHE A 119 14.53 -4.14 7.70
N ASP A 120 15.15 -3.77 6.58
CA ASP A 120 15.83 -2.46 6.44
C ASP A 120 14.84 -1.45 5.85
N PHE A 121 14.18 -0.70 6.73
CA PHE A 121 13.23 0.34 6.34
C PHE A 121 13.97 1.53 5.72
N GLY A 122 13.40 2.06 4.62
CA GLY A 122 13.96 3.19 3.93
C GLY A 122 13.78 4.51 4.68
N ARG A 123 14.10 5.61 4.00
CA ARG A 123 14.03 6.95 4.59
C ARG A 123 12.62 7.31 5.03
N THR A 124 12.50 7.85 6.24
CA THR A 124 11.28 8.43 6.80
C THR A 124 11.24 9.93 6.52
N HIS A 125 10.13 10.42 5.97
CA HIS A 125 9.86 11.84 5.75
C HIS A 125 8.87 12.33 6.80
N VAL A 126 9.13 13.52 7.35
CA VAL A 126 8.28 14.11 8.40
C VAL A 126 7.79 15.47 7.93
N VAL A 127 6.47 15.65 7.91
CA VAL A 127 5.83 16.96 7.76
C VAL A 127 5.50 17.48 9.15
N ARG A 128 6.13 18.58 9.55
CA ARG A 128 5.89 19.19 10.86
C ARG A 128 4.55 19.92 10.87
N PRO A 129 3.82 19.92 12.00
CA PRO A 129 2.60 20.71 12.12
C PRO A 129 2.91 22.19 11.92
N LYS A 130 2.03 22.89 11.18
CA LYS A 130 2.12 24.35 10.98
C LYS A 130 1.46 25.12 12.13
N GLY A 131 0.56 24.46 12.86
CA GLY A 131 -0.12 24.96 14.06
C GLY A 131 0.34 24.22 15.32
N ARG A 132 -0.53 24.22 16.36
CA ARG A 132 -0.28 23.45 17.59
C ARG A 132 -0.24 21.96 17.26
N HIS A 133 0.76 21.24 17.74
CA HIS A 133 0.84 19.80 17.59
C HIS A 133 -0.22 19.12 18.48
N LEU A 134 -1.27 18.57 17.88
CA LEU A 134 -2.37 17.89 18.57
C LEU A 134 -2.42 16.39 18.25
N ALA A 135 -1.94 16.01 17.07
CA ALA A 135 -1.94 14.63 16.64
C ALA A 135 -0.71 14.30 15.78
N THR A 136 -0.32 13.02 15.79
CA THR A 136 0.65 12.45 14.86
C THR A 136 0.00 11.30 14.10
N VAL A 137 0.14 11.32 12.78
CA VAL A 137 -0.34 10.26 11.90
C VAL A 137 0.82 9.68 11.11
N VAL A 138 1.04 8.37 11.23
CA VAL A 138 1.92 7.63 10.34
C VAL A 138 1.15 7.29 9.07
N TRP A 139 1.70 7.68 7.91
CA TRP A 139 1.06 7.44 6.63
C TRP A 139 1.91 6.52 5.74
N LEU A 140 1.29 5.43 5.28
CA LEU A 140 1.95 4.32 4.60
C LEU A 140 1.62 4.34 3.10
N HIS A 141 2.66 4.31 2.29
CA HIS A 141 2.55 4.31 0.82
C HIS A 141 2.13 2.94 0.25
N GLY A 142 1.70 2.92 -0.99
CA GLY A 142 1.40 1.68 -1.74
C GLY A 142 2.66 0.92 -2.18
N LEU A 143 2.47 -0.30 -2.67
CA LEU A 143 3.54 -1.15 -3.20
C LEU A 143 4.33 -0.42 -4.30
N GLY A 144 5.66 -0.38 -4.19
CA GLY A 144 6.55 0.23 -5.17
C GLY A 144 6.73 1.76 -5.05
N ASP A 145 6.02 2.42 -4.14
CA ASP A 145 6.10 3.86 -3.89
C ASP A 145 7.06 4.16 -2.71
N ASN A 146 7.00 5.33 -2.12
CA ASN A 146 7.87 5.77 -1.03
C ASN A 146 7.20 6.87 -0.17
N GLY A 147 7.79 7.16 1.00
CA GLY A 147 7.27 8.17 1.91
C GLY A 147 7.39 9.61 1.40
N ALA A 148 8.33 9.90 0.48
CA ALA A 148 8.50 11.26 -0.05
C ALA A 148 7.30 11.72 -0.88
N SER A 149 6.75 10.83 -1.72
CA SER A 149 5.58 11.14 -2.56
C SER A 149 4.38 11.54 -1.71
N TRP A 150 4.11 10.79 -0.66
CA TRP A 150 2.98 11.06 0.24
C TRP A 150 3.21 12.27 1.14
N SER A 151 4.43 12.52 1.62
CA SER A 151 4.72 13.69 2.43
C SER A 151 4.40 15.00 1.69
N GLN A 152 4.65 15.06 0.38
CA GLN A 152 4.30 16.22 -0.46
C GLN A 152 2.79 16.45 -0.54
N LEU A 153 1.99 15.39 -0.74
CA LEU A 153 0.54 15.49 -0.77
C LEU A 153 -0.02 15.92 0.58
N LEU A 154 0.40 15.26 1.67
CA LEU A 154 -0.11 15.50 3.01
C LEU A 154 0.21 16.90 3.53
N GLU A 155 1.34 17.47 3.11
CA GLU A 155 1.70 18.86 3.42
C GLU A 155 0.72 19.89 2.87
N THR A 156 -0.01 19.56 1.79
CA THR A 156 -1.01 20.44 1.17
C THR A 156 -2.37 20.38 1.85
N LEU A 157 -2.61 19.38 2.70
CA LEU A 157 -3.91 19.22 3.35
C LEU A 157 -4.15 20.31 4.40
N PRO A 158 -5.42 20.75 4.59
CA PRO A 158 -5.79 21.77 5.56
C PRO A 158 -5.87 21.20 6.99
N LEU A 159 -4.80 20.52 7.44
CA LEU A 159 -4.67 19.89 8.75
C LEU A 159 -3.40 20.39 9.47
N PRO A 160 -3.35 21.68 9.84
CA PRO A 160 -2.14 22.31 10.35
C PRO A 160 -1.66 21.77 11.71
N ASN A 161 -2.51 21.04 12.43
CA ASN A 161 -2.25 20.52 13.77
C ASN A 161 -1.74 19.07 13.78
N ILE A 162 -1.58 18.45 12.60
CA ILE A 162 -1.07 17.09 12.45
C ILE A 162 0.42 17.10 12.09
N LYS A 163 1.20 16.31 12.82
CA LYS A 163 2.51 15.84 12.40
C LYS A 163 2.33 14.60 11.55
N TRP A 164 2.80 14.61 10.30
CA TRP A 164 2.79 13.44 9.45
C TRP A 164 4.15 12.77 9.46
N ILE A 165 4.17 11.46 9.64
CA ILE A 165 5.36 10.62 9.54
C ILE A 165 5.13 9.67 8.37
N CYS A 166 5.93 9.80 7.31
CA CYS A 166 5.80 9.03 6.08
C CYS A 166 7.06 8.16 5.91
N PRO A 167 7.09 6.95 6.51
CA PRO A 167 8.20 6.04 6.33
C PRO A 167 8.18 5.42 4.93
N THR A 168 9.34 4.91 4.48
CA THR A 168 9.47 4.12 3.26
C THR A 168 9.67 2.66 3.64
N ALA A 169 8.89 1.76 3.04
CA ALA A 169 8.97 0.33 3.23
C ALA A 169 10.34 -0.24 2.81
N PRO A 170 10.74 -1.41 3.33
CA PRO A 170 11.94 -2.10 2.87
C PRO A 170 11.84 -2.45 1.38
N THR A 171 12.98 -2.44 0.68
CA THR A 171 13.08 -3.06 -0.64
C THR A 171 13.28 -4.55 -0.46
N ARG A 172 12.33 -5.35 -0.98
CA ARG A 172 12.31 -6.82 -0.83
C ARG A 172 11.78 -7.49 -2.09
N PRO A 173 12.11 -8.75 -2.35
CA PRO A 173 11.44 -9.55 -3.37
C PRO A 173 9.93 -9.62 -3.07
N VAL A 174 9.09 -9.46 -4.10
CA VAL A 174 7.63 -9.49 -3.98
C VAL A 174 7.07 -10.59 -4.88
N ALA A 175 6.35 -11.54 -4.29
CA ALA A 175 5.92 -12.76 -4.97
C ALA A 175 4.97 -12.48 -6.15
N ILE A 176 4.02 -11.55 -6.02
CA ILE A 176 3.10 -11.16 -7.10
C ILE A 176 3.84 -10.59 -8.32
N PHE A 177 5.08 -10.11 -8.15
CA PHE A 177 5.96 -9.64 -9.22
C PHE A 177 7.00 -10.70 -9.62
N GLY A 178 6.77 -11.98 -9.29
CA GLY A 178 7.70 -13.07 -9.61
C GLY A 178 9.04 -12.95 -8.88
N GLY A 179 9.05 -12.34 -7.69
CA GLY A 179 10.25 -12.13 -6.88
C GLY A 179 11.07 -10.89 -7.26
N PHE A 180 10.54 -10.01 -8.10
CA PHE A 180 11.24 -8.76 -8.43
C PHE A 180 11.27 -7.82 -7.21
N PRO A 181 12.45 -7.22 -6.88
CA PRO A 181 12.58 -6.34 -5.73
C PRO A 181 11.74 -5.06 -5.88
N SER A 182 10.95 -4.75 -4.85
CA SER A 182 10.15 -3.53 -4.78
C SER A 182 10.02 -3.07 -3.33
N THR A 183 9.75 -1.79 -3.10
CA THR A 183 9.42 -1.29 -1.76
C THR A 183 8.07 -1.86 -1.34
N SER A 184 8.05 -2.66 -0.26
CA SER A 184 6.91 -3.45 0.14
C SER A 184 6.85 -3.63 1.65
N TRP A 185 5.69 -3.37 2.27
CA TRP A 185 5.48 -3.54 3.71
C TRP A 185 5.48 -5.00 4.13
N PHE A 186 4.93 -5.87 3.30
CA PHE A 186 4.88 -7.33 3.47
C PHE A 186 4.89 -8.00 2.10
N ASP A 187 5.07 -9.31 2.03
CA ASP A 187 4.97 -10.03 0.76
C ASP A 187 3.50 -10.34 0.42
N VAL A 188 3.19 -10.31 -0.87
CA VAL A 188 1.86 -10.62 -1.39
C VAL A 188 1.99 -11.49 -2.65
N THR A 189 1.29 -12.62 -2.66
CA THR A 189 1.20 -13.53 -3.81
C THR A 189 -0.01 -13.22 -4.67
N ASP A 190 -1.15 -13.01 -4.04
CA ASP A 190 -2.42 -12.63 -4.63
C ASP A 190 -3.32 -11.99 -3.57
N LEU A 191 -4.47 -11.47 -3.99
CA LEU A 191 -5.48 -10.86 -3.10
C LEU A 191 -6.70 -11.77 -2.91
N SER A 192 -6.58 -13.07 -3.19
CA SER A 192 -7.67 -14.02 -2.96
C SER A 192 -7.96 -14.19 -1.46
N GLU A 193 -9.19 -14.58 -1.13
CA GLU A 193 -9.57 -14.81 0.27
C GLU A 193 -8.81 -15.99 0.89
N ASP A 194 -8.34 -16.93 0.06
CA ASP A 194 -7.60 -18.12 0.49
C ASP A 194 -6.08 -17.95 0.39
N GLY A 195 -5.61 -16.81 -0.12
CA GLY A 195 -4.19 -16.48 -0.22
C GLY A 195 -3.49 -16.47 1.14
N PRO A 196 -2.21 -16.84 1.20
CA PRO A 196 -1.44 -16.77 2.43
C PRO A 196 -1.12 -15.31 2.78
N ASP A 197 -1.26 -14.98 4.08
CA ASP A 197 -0.79 -13.71 4.61
C ASP A 197 0.67 -13.82 5.07
N ASP A 198 1.54 -12.87 4.71
CA ASP A 198 2.91 -12.74 5.25
C ASP A 198 2.85 -12.10 6.65
N VAL A 199 2.48 -12.91 7.64
CA VAL A 199 2.31 -12.45 9.04
C VAL A 199 3.62 -11.88 9.59
N GLU A 200 4.79 -12.43 9.23
CA GLU A 200 6.09 -11.93 9.67
C GLU A 200 6.36 -10.51 9.13
N GLY A 201 6.11 -10.27 7.84
CA GLY A 201 6.24 -8.95 7.23
C GLY A 201 5.21 -7.95 7.76
N LEU A 202 3.97 -8.39 7.98
CA LEU A 202 2.91 -7.57 8.60
C LEU A 202 3.27 -7.17 10.02
N ASP A 203 3.74 -8.11 10.85
CA ASP A 203 4.18 -7.85 12.23
C ASP A 203 5.37 -6.88 12.26
N ALA A 204 6.37 -7.08 11.39
CA ALA A 204 7.53 -6.20 11.33
C ALA A 204 7.13 -4.77 10.92
N SER A 205 6.23 -4.62 9.94
CA SER A 205 5.75 -3.33 9.49
C SER A 205 4.87 -2.62 10.53
N ALA A 206 3.97 -3.36 11.19
CA ALA A 206 3.17 -2.82 12.29
C ALA A 206 4.03 -2.43 13.51
N ALA A 207 5.09 -3.20 13.81
CA ALA A 207 6.04 -2.85 14.85
C ALA A 207 6.85 -1.59 14.50
N HIS A 208 7.24 -1.41 13.23
CA HIS A 208 7.89 -0.19 12.79
C HIS A 208 6.97 1.04 12.95
N VAL A 209 5.70 0.92 12.56
CA VAL A 209 4.67 1.96 12.78
C VAL A 209 4.54 2.28 14.27
N ALA A 210 4.39 1.28 15.11
CA ALA A 210 4.25 1.46 16.55
C ALA A 210 5.51 2.11 17.18
N ASN A 211 6.71 1.74 16.74
CA ASN A 211 7.96 2.37 17.17
C ASN A 211 8.01 3.86 16.81
N LEU A 212 7.58 4.25 15.61
CA LEU A 212 7.50 5.66 15.22
C LEU A 212 6.52 6.45 16.09
N LEU A 213 5.37 5.85 16.42
CA LEU A 213 4.34 6.48 17.25
C LEU A 213 4.72 6.52 18.74
N SER A 214 5.45 5.53 19.25
CA SER A 214 5.84 5.45 20.66
C SER A 214 6.82 6.54 21.11
N THR A 215 7.44 7.23 20.17
CA THR A 215 8.34 8.36 20.45
C THR A 215 7.59 9.69 20.62
N GLU A 216 6.28 9.71 20.37
CA GLU A 216 5.46 10.92 20.47
C GLU A 216 5.09 11.21 21.95
N PRO A 217 4.88 12.49 22.31
CA PRO A 217 4.41 12.87 23.64
C PRO A 217 3.08 12.18 24.01
N ALA A 218 2.88 11.91 25.30
CA ALA A 218 1.74 11.13 25.77
C ALA A 218 0.36 11.83 25.59
N ASP A 219 0.36 13.14 25.46
CA ASP A 219 -0.84 13.96 25.23
C ASP A 219 -1.25 14.08 23.75
N ILE A 220 -0.43 13.57 22.84
CA ILE A 220 -0.67 13.62 21.40
C ILE A 220 -1.56 12.45 20.97
N LYS A 221 -2.60 12.74 20.17
CA LYS A 221 -3.43 11.70 19.55
C LYS A 221 -2.67 10.99 18.46
N LEU A 222 -2.75 9.65 18.42
CA LEU A 222 -1.99 8.81 17.49
C LEU A 222 -2.91 8.21 16.44
N GLY A 223 -2.52 8.32 15.17
CA GLY A 223 -3.24 7.73 14.06
C GLY A 223 -2.32 6.98 13.09
N VAL A 224 -2.92 6.11 12.30
CA VAL A 224 -2.26 5.45 11.17
C VAL A 224 -3.16 5.49 9.95
N GLY A 225 -2.57 5.72 8.78
CA GLY A 225 -3.31 5.67 7.53
C GLY A 225 -2.42 5.22 6.39
N GLY A 226 -3.04 4.95 5.25
CA GLY A 226 -2.28 4.57 4.07
C GLY A 226 -3.14 4.31 2.85
N PHE A 227 -2.45 4.07 1.74
CA PHE A 227 -3.03 3.75 0.44
C PHE A 227 -2.61 2.36 -0.02
N SER A 228 -3.54 1.60 -0.61
CA SER A 228 -3.25 0.28 -1.21
C SER A 228 -2.64 -0.69 -0.17
N MET A 229 -1.44 -1.23 -0.40
CA MET A 229 -0.71 -2.07 0.56
C MET A 229 -0.44 -1.33 1.88
N GLY A 230 -0.24 0.00 1.86
CA GLY A 230 -0.11 0.81 3.07
C GLY A 230 -1.41 0.85 3.87
N ALA A 231 -2.57 0.90 3.21
CA ALA A 231 -3.87 0.77 3.87
C ALA A 231 -4.05 -0.61 4.51
N ALA A 232 -3.62 -1.67 3.84
CA ALA A 232 -3.65 -3.03 4.40
C ALA A 232 -2.79 -3.11 5.68
N THR A 233 -1.59 -2.53 5.68
CA THR A 233 -0.72 -2.45 6.86
C THR A 233 -1.33 -1.60 7.98
N ALA A 234 -2.00 -0.49 7.65
CA ALA A 234 -2.71 0.35 8.61
C ALA A 234 -3.87 -0.41 9.29
N LEU A 235 -4.64 -1.18 8.52
CA LEU A 235 -5.73 -2.03 9.03
C LEU A 235 -5.19 -3.19 9.89
N TYR A 236 -4.06 -3.78 9.52
CA TYR A 236 -3.39 -4.77 10.36
C TYR A 236 -2.93 -4.18 11.69
N SER A 237 -2.37 -2.96 11.68
CA SER A 237 -2.02 -2.23 12.90
C SER A 237 -3.25 -1.94 13.77
N ALA A 238 -4.40 -1.58 13.16
CA ALA A 238 -5.66 -1.37 13.86
C ALA A 238 -6.15 -2.63 14.57
N THR A 239 -6.14 -3.78 13.88
CA THR A 239 -6.56 -5.06 14.48
C THR A 239 -5.60 -5.54 15.56
N SER A 240 -4.29 -5.31 15.40
CA SER A 240 -3.28 -5.61 16.43
C SER A 240 -3.44 -4.72 17.65
N CYS A 241 -3.74 -3.43 17.48
CA CYS A 241 -4.05 -2.50 18.55
C CYS A 241 -5.31 -2.93 19.33
N ALA A 242 -6.39 -3.29 18.64
CA ALA A 242 -7.63 -3.76 19.26
C ALA A 242 -7.42 -5.06 20.03
N HIS A 243 -6.72 -6.01 19.44
CA HIS A 243 -6.37 -7.27 20.10
C HIS A 243 -5.40 -7.07 21.27
N GLY A 244 -4.48 -6.11 21.16
CA GLY A 244 -3.43 -5.83 22.14
C GLY A 244 -2.12 -6.59 21.89
N THR A 245 -2.04 -7.38 20.82
CA THR A 245 -0.83 -8.11 20.42
C THR A 245 -0.71 -8.18 18.90
N TYR A 246 0.52 -8.37 18.43
CA TYR A 246 0.84 -8.73 17.04
C TYR A 246 0.45 -10.18 16.73
N GLY A 247 0.59 -10.59 15.47
CA GLY A 247 0.39 -11.98 15.04
C GLY A 247 1.29 -12.99 15.74
N ASN A 248 2.50 -12.58 16.12
CA ASN A 248 3.48 -13.38 16.86
C ASN A 248 3.23 -13.42 18.39
N GLY A 249 2.13 -12.82 18.88
CA GLY A 249 1.76 -12.80 20.29
C GLY A 249 2.47 -11.75 21.17
N LYS A 250 3.43 -10.98 20.64
CA LYS A 250 4.06 -9.88 21.39
C LYS A 250 3.07 -8.73 21.61
N PRO A 251 3.13 -8.01 22.75
CA PRO A 251 2.23 -6.89 23.04
C PRO A 251 2.34 -5.77 22.00
N TYR A 252 1.19 -5.21 21.58
CA TYR A 252 1.14 -4.00 20.75
C TYR A 252 1.23 -2.77 21.66
N PRO A 253 2.24 -1.89 21.49
CA PRO A 253 2.62 -0.93 22.54
C PRO A 253 1.88 0.40 22.53
N VAL A 254 1.09 0.72 21.49
CA VAL A 254 0.45 2.02 21.33
C VAL A 254 -1.06 1.92 21.21
N ASN A 255 -1.76 2.98 21.65
CA ASN A 255 -3.21 3.12 21.45
C ASN A 255 -3.47 4.05 20.26
N LEU A 256 -4.21 3.55 19.28
CA LEU A 256 -4.60 4.34 18.12
C LEU A 256 -5.91 5.08 18.39
N SER A 257 -5.97 6.34 17.95
CA SER A 257 -7.16 7.19 18.04
C SER A 257 -7.91 7.32 16.71
N SER A 258 -7.26 6.98 15.59
CA SER A 258 -7.85 7.09 14.25
C SER A 258 -7.10 6.22 13.25
N VAL A 259 -7.84 5.60 12.32
CA VAL A 259 -7.28 4.77 11.24
C VAL A 259 -7.91 5.14 9.91
N VAL A 260 -7.09 5.25 8.85
CA VAL A 260 -7.54 5.54 7.48
C VAL A 260 -6.99 4.52 6.50
N GLY A 261 -7.85 3.88 5.72
CA GLY A 261 -7.45 2.98 4.64
C GLY A 261 -8.06 3.39 3.32
N LEU A 262 -7.20 3.75 2.34
CA LEU A 262 -7.61 4.12 0.99
C LEU A 262 -7.27 2.99 0.01
N SER A 263 -8.25 2.49 -0.75
CA SER A 263 -8.08 1.48 -1.81
C SER A 263 -7.29 0.24 -1.37
N GLY A 264 -7.53 -0.24 -0.14
CA GLY A 264 -6.82 -1.35 0.47
C GLY A 264 -7.72 -2.54 0.80
N TRP A 265 -7.17 -3.47 1.58
CA TRP A 265 -7.86 -4.68 2.07
C TRP A 265 -7.43 -5.00 3.50
N LEU A 266 -8.17 -5.86 4.17
CA LEU A 266 -7.86 -6.33 5.54
C LEU A 266 -7.05 -7.64 5.47
N PRO A 267 -5.74 -7.62 5.80
CA PRO A 267 -4.97 -8.85 5.94
C PRO A 267 -5.43 -9.65 7.16
N CYS A 268 -5.17 -10.95 7.14
CA CYS A 268 -5.51 -11.87 8.25
C CYS A 268 -6.99 -11.85 8.65
N ALA A 269 -7.89 -11.47 7.75
CA ALA A 269 -9.32 -11.33 8.02
C ALA A 269 -9.95 -12.60 8.61
N ARG A 270 -9.52 -13.79 8.15
CA ARG A 270 -10.00 -15.10 8.60
C ARG A 270 -9.73 -15.37 10.07
N SER A 271 -8.64 -14.88 10.61
CA SER A 271 -8.22 -15.12 12.00
C SER A 271 -8.77 -14.07 12.98
N LEU A 272 -9.37 -12.98 12.49
CA LEU A 272 -9.75 -11.83 13.31
C LEU A 272 -10.80 -12.22 14.36
N LYS A 273 -11.82 -13.00 13.97
CA LYS A 273 -12.88 -13.46 14.88
C LYS A 273 -12.30 -14.17 16.10
N ASN A 274 -11.46 -15.17 15.85
CA ASN A 274 -10.85 -15.97 16.92
C ASN A 274 -9.96 -15.16 17.86
N LYS A 275 -9.30 -14.10 17.33
CA LYS A 275 -8.43 -13.22 18.12
C LYS A 275 -9.19 -12.30 19.06
N LEU A 276 -10.41 -11.89 18.71
CA LEU A 276 -11.23 -10.97 19.51
C LEU A 276 -12.22 -11.69 20.44
N GLU A 277 -12.53 -12.96 20.16
CA GLU A 277 -13.39 -13.77 21.01
C GLU A 277 -12.71 -14.04 22.37
N GLY A 278 -13.46 -13.83 23.47
CA GLY A 278 -13.01 -14.12 24.83
C GLY A 278 -12.31 -12.97 25.57
N SER A 279 -12.04 -11.82 24.92
CA SER A 279 -11.48 -10.64 25.59
C SER A 279 -12.39 -9.43 25.55
N GLN A 280 -12.97 -9.06 26.69
CA GLN A 280 -13.80 -7.85 26.80
C GLN A 280 -13.00 -6.58 26.53
N ASP A 281 -11.72 -6.55 26.90
CA ASP A 281 -10.83 -5.41 26.63
C ASP A 281 -10.54 -5.25 25.15
N ALA A 282 -10.32 -6.35 24.42
CA ALA A 282 -10.14 -6.32 22.98
C ALA A 282 -11.44 -5.85 22.29
N ALA A 283 -12.58 -6.35 22.70
CA ALA A 283 -13.88 -5.93 22.16
C ALA A 283 -14.13 -4.43 22.40
N ARG A 284 -13.82 -3.91 23.60
CA ARG A 284 -13.95 -2.48 23.93
C ARG A 284 -13.02 -1.62 23.08
N ARG A 285 -11.75 -2.02 22.90
CA ARG A 285 -10.81 -1.29 22.03
C ARG A 285 -11.27 -1.32 20.58
N ALA A 286 -11.74 -2.46 20.08
CA ALA A 286 -12.27 -2.58 18.71
C ALA A 286 -13.48 -1.65 18.50
N SER A 287 -14.47 -1.66 19.43
CA SER A 287 -15.69 -0.87 19.29
C SER A 287 -15.43 0.63 19.37
N SER A 288 -14.41 1.06 20.11
CA SER A 288 -14.09 2.49 20.28
C SER A 288 -13.19 3.06 19.18
N LEU A 289 -12.49 2.24 18.38
CA LEU A 289 -11.52 2.70 17.39
C LEU A 289 -12.20 3.20 16.11
N PRO A 290 -12.10 4.50 15.78
CA PRO A 290 -12.62 5.04 14.53
C PRO A 290 -11.78 4.58 13.34
N ILE A 291 -12.45 4.04 12.30
CA ILE A 291 -11.82 3.58 11.06
C ILE A 291 -12.58 4.16 9.86
N LEU A 292 -11.87 4.87 8.99
CA LEU A 292 -12.37 5.27 7.68
C LEU A 292 -11.77 4.37 6.61
N LEU A 293 -12.63 3.74 5.82
CA LEU A 293 -12.26 3.04 4.59
C LEU A 293 -12.83 3.78 3.40
N CYS A 294 -12.00 4.06 2.40
CA CYS A 294 -12.40 4.65 1.14
C CYS A 294 -12.02 3.73 -0.02
N HIS A 295 -12.90 3.57 -1.01
CA HIS A 295 -12.62 2.71 -2.16
C HIS A 295 -13.34 3.16 -3.42
N GLY A 296 -12.61 3.18 -4.53
CA GLY A 296 -13.14 3.43 -5.86
C GLY A 296 -13.87 2.20 -6.41
N LYS A 297 -15.09 2.39 -6.96
CA LYS A 297 -15.83 1.27 -7.58
C LYS A 297 -15.23 0.82 -8.91
N GLY A 298 -14.39 1.65 -9.54
CA GLY A 298 -13.64 1.33 -10.76
C GLY A 298 -12.19 0.88 -10.50
N ASP A 299 -11.84 0.53 -9.26
CA ASP A 299 -10.49 0.06 -8.92
C ASP A 299 -10.23 -1.33 -9.54
N GLU A 300 -9.28 -1.37 -10.47
CA GLU A 300 -8.89 -2.58 -11.21
C GLU A 300 -7.64 -3.26 -10.61
N VAL A 301 -6.97 -2.63 -9.64
CA VAL A 301 -5.76 -3.15 -8.98
C VAL A 301 -6.14 -3.87 -7.69
N VAL A 302 -6.77 -3.16 -6.76
CA VAL A 302 -7.41 -3.74 -5.58
C VAL A 302 -8.91 -3.65 -5.80
N LEU A 303 -9.51 -4.73 -6.30
CA LEU A 303 -10.92 -4.71 -6.68
C LEU A 303 -11.80 -4.24 -5.51
N TYR A 304 -12.82 -3.43 -5.82
CA TYR A 304 -13.78 -2.88 -4.87
C TYR A 304 -14.30 -3.89 -3.83
N LYS A 305 -14.54 -5.14 -4.27
CA LYS A 305 -15.00 -6.23 -3.40
C LYS A 305 -14.09 -6.46 -2.18
N HIS A 306 -12.77 -6.20 -2.28
CA HIS A 306 -11.82 -6.39 -1.18
C HIS A 306 -11.99 -5.32 -0.10
N GLY A 307 -12.22 -4.06 -0.50
CA GLY A 307 -12.54 -2.97 0.43
C GLY A 307 -13.90 -3.18 1.11
N GLU A 308 -14.93 -3.54 0.35
CA GLU A 308 -16.26 -3.84 0.86
C GLU A 308 -16.24 -5.01 1.86
N ARG A 309 -15.56 -6.11 1.50
CA ARG A 309 -15.38 -7.27 2.38
C ARG A 309 -14.65 -6.91 3.67
N SER A 310 -13.60 -6.07 3.56
CA SER A 310 -12.84 -5.59 4.73
C SER A 310 -13.73 -4.83 5.70
N ALA A 311 -14.58 -3.92 5.20
CA ALA A 311 -15.54 -3.20 6.03
C ALA A 311 -16.56 -4.13 6.69
N GLN A 312 -17.07 -5.12 5.97
CA GLN A 312 -18.02 -6.12 6.50
C GLN A 312 -17.36 -6.97 7.60
N VAL A 313 -16.14 -7.46 7.39
CA VAL A 313 -15.42 -8.28 8.38
C VAL A 313 -15.13 -7.47 9.64
N LEU A 314 -14.65 -6.23 9.51
CA LEU A 314 -14.43 -5.37 10.68
C LEU A 314 -15.72 -5.16 11.49
N LYS A 315 -16.81 -4.76 10.84
CA LYS A 315 -18.12 -4.56 11.51
C LYS A 315 -18.62 -5.83 12.18
N SER A 316 -18.50 -6.98 11.53
CA SER A 316 -18.91 -8.28 12.10
C SER A 316 -18.06 -8.70 13.30
N ASN A 317 -16.87 -8.09 13.48
CA ASN A 317 -15.93 -8.36 14.56
C ASN A 317 -15.80 -7.19 15.55
N ARG A 318 -16.92 -6.53 15.85
CA ARG A 318 -17.03 -5.51 16.89
C ARG A 318 -16.29 -4.20 16.65
N PHE A 319 -15.86 -3.89 15.42
CA PHE A 319 -15.39 -2.55 15.09
C PHE A 319 -16.63 -1.71 14.74
N ASP A 320 -17.26 -1.11 15.75
CA ASP A 320 -18.56 -0.42 15.59
C ASP A 320 -18.41 0.93 14.89
N ASN A 321 -17.22 1.56 14.97
CA ASN A 321 -16.92 2.86 14.40
C ASN A 321 -16.25 2.79 13.02
N VAL A 322 -16.68 1.86 12.15
CA VAL A 322 -16.19 1.74 10.77
C VAL A 322 -17.09 2.52 9.82
N THR A 323 -16.54 3.52 9.17
CA THR A 323 -17.14 4.24 8.04
C THR A 323 -16.55 3.71 6.73
N PHE A 324 -17.40 3.28 5.80
CA PHE A 324 -16.99 2.87 4.46
C PHE A 324 -17.56 3.83 3.43
N LYS A 325 -16.69 4.55 2.71
CA LYS A 325 -17.05 5.47 1.64
C LYS A 325 -16.64 4.94 0.28
N THR A 326 -17.48 5.15 -0.71
CA THR A 326 -17.28 4.62 -2.06
C THR A 326 -17.39 5.73 -3.09
N TYR A 327 -16.59 5.63 -4.15
CA TYR A 327 -16.50 6.67 -5.18
C TYR A 327 -16.77 6.03 -6.55
N ASN A 328 -17.82 6.50 -7.23
CA ASN A 328 -18.17 5.99 -8.55
C ASN A 328 -17.12 6.41 -9.58
N GLY A 329 -16.68 5.48 -10.44
CA GLY A 329 -15.71 5.73 -11.49
C GLY A 329 -14.27 5.98 -11.03
N LEU A 330 -14.01 6.02 -9.72
CA LEU A 330 -12.65 6.13 -9.19
C LEU A 330 -11.93 4.79 -9.35
N GLY A 331 -10.74 4.83 -9.97
CA GLY A 331 -9.81 3.71 -10.09
C GLY A 331 -8.85 3.61 -8.91
N HIS A 332 -7.67 3.00 -9.10
CA HIS A 332 -6.65 2.83 -8.05
C HIS A 332 -5.78 4.08 -7.89
N TYR A 333 -6.39 5.18 -7.48
CA TYR A 333 -5.75 6.48 -7.21
C TYR A 333 -6.65 7.31 -6.30
N THR A 334 -6.12 8.43 -5.76
CA THR A 334 -6.89 9.33 -4.90
C THR A 334 -7.39 10.55 -5.67
N VAL A 335 -8.49 11.13 -5.21
CA VAL A 335 -9.08 12.37 -5.75
C VAL A 335 -9.30 13.39 -4.63
N PRO A 336 -9.40 14.70 -4.95
CA PRO A 336 -9.60 15.74 -3.94
C PRO A 336 -10.79 15.47 -3.01
N GLY A 337 -11.94 15.04 -3.55
CA GLY A 337 -13.12 14.75 -2.74
C GLY A 337 -12.94 13.59 -1.75
N GLU A 338 -12.14 12.57 -2.07
CA GLU A 338 -11.74 11.51 -1.13
C GLU A 338 -10.85 12.08 -0.03
N MET A 339 -9.86 12.92 -0.38
CA MET A 339 -8.97 13.55 0.59
C MET A 339 -9.70 14.57 1.48
N ASP A 340 -10.74 15.26 0.99
CA ASP A 340 -11.62 16.09 1.80
C ASP A 340 -12.36 15.26 2.85
N ASP A 341 -12.80 14.06 2.50
CA ASP A 341 -13.44 13.13 3.44
C ASP A 341 -12.44 12.62 4.49
N VAL A 342 -11.20 12.37 4.11
CA VAL A 342 -10.09 12.06 5.05
C VAL A 342 -9.87 13.23 6.02
N CYS A 343 -9.80 14.47 5.52
CA CYS A 343 -9.62 15.65 6.36
C CYS A 343 -10.75 15.82 7.36
N LYS A 344 -12.01 15.69 6.96
CA LYS A 344 -13.19 15.76 7.83
C LYS A 344 -13.14 14.68 8.91
N PHE A 345 -12.81 13.46 8.53
CA PHE A 345 -12.73 12.33 9.45
C PHE A 345 -11.62 12.52 10.49
N LEU A 346 -10.41 12.90 10.08
CA LEU A 346 -9.30 13.12 10.99
C LEU A 346 -9.54 14.32 11.91
N THR A 347 -10.17 15.40 11.41
CA THR A 347 -10.56 16.55 12.23
C THR A 347 -11.48 16.13 13.37
N ALA A 348 -12.53 15.35 13.05
CA ALA A 348 -13.50 14.90 14.04
C ALA A 348 -12.92 13.90 15.05
N THR A 349 -12.16 12.89 14.56
CA THR A 349 -11.68 11.78 15.42
C THR A 349 -10.45 12.14 16.27
N LEU A 350 -9.65 13.10 15.81
CA LEU A 350 -8.46 13.59 16.53
C LEU A 350 -8.70 14.88 17.30
N GLY A 351 -9.94 15.46 17.25
CA GLY A 351 -10.31 16.67 17.98
C GLY A 351 -9.51 17.90 17.53
N LEU A 352 -9.37 18.09 16.20
CA LEU A 352 -8.50 19.17 15.66
C LEU A 352 -9.22 20.51 15.53
N ASP A 353 -10.53 20.57 15.72
CA ASP A 353 -11.37 21.75 15.61
C ASP A 353 -11.44 22.59 16.90
N GLY A 354 -10.68 22.25 17.93
CA GLY A 354 -10.62 22.99 19.19
C GLY A 354 -11.88 22.86 20.06
N SER A 355 -12.80 21.95 19.73
CA SER A 355 -14.08 21.79 20.42
C SER A 355 -13.99 21.00 21.75
N HIS A 356 -12.79 20.71 22.23
CA HIS A 356 -12.56 20.08 23.54
C HIS A 356 -11.78 21.06 24.45
N SER A 357 -12.51 21.93 25.14
CA SER A 357 -12.05 22.63 26.34
C SER A 357 -12.51 21.88 27.58
#